data_e693b68676a574a1816f74e73fca02e5
#
_entry.id   e693b68676a574a1816f74e73fca02e5
#
_cell.length_a   1.000
_cell.length_b   1.000
_cell.length_c   1.000
_cell.angle_alpha   90.00
_cell.angle_beta   90.00
_cell.angle_gamma   90.00
#
_symmetry.space_group_name_H-M   'P 1'
#
loop_
_entity.id
_entity.type
_entity.pdbx_description
1 polymer ?
#
loop_
_entity_poly.entity_id
_entity_poly.type
_entity_poly.pdbx_seq_one_letter_code
_entity_poly.pdbx_strand_id
1 'polypeptide(L)'
;MKKKISGYGIFAIILCVCVILSLTLVIGTDTAWGKVRVEKMVLSSADGDVVNAMLYRPKSATADNPAPAVVLYHGGNDMLEHTGTYALELARRGFVVINFDYQGSHDSDYKTATSVGEATFGGDTVYNTLKSYN
;
A
#
# COMPACT_ATOMS: atom_id res chain seq x y z
N MET A 1 -37.43 8.15 -36.79
CA MET A 1 -36.21 8.91 -37.18
C MET A 1 -35.04 8.46 -36.33
N LYS A 2 -34.01 7.79 -36.90
CA LYS A 2 -32.80 7.43 -36.17
C LYS A 2 -31.87 8.67 -36.11
N LYS A 3 -31.65 9.22 -34.95
CA LYS A 3 -30.77 10.36 -34.73
C LYS A 3 -29.32 9.91 -35.04
N LYS A 4 -28.67 10.46 -36.05
CA LYS A 4 -27.30 10.15 -36.43
C LYS A 4 -26.39 10.78 -35.38
N ILE A 5 -25.54 9.96 -34.71
CA ILE A 5 -24.57 10.46 -33.73
C ILE A 5 -23.52 11.30 -34.49
N SER A 6 -23.23 12.50 -34.00
CA SER A 6 -22.22 13.38 -34.62
C SER A 6 -20.80 12.79 -34.44
N GLY A 7 -19.85 13.17 -35.31
CA GLY A 7 -18.47 12.76 -35.16
C GLY A 7 -17.87 13.07 -33.80
N TYR A 8 -18.21 14.22 -33.22
CA TYR A 8 -17.82 14.62 -31.85
C TYR A 8 -18.42 13.67 -30.78
N GLY A 9 -19.65 13.19 -31.00
CA GLY A 9 -20.27 12.21 -30.08
C GLY A 9 -19.54 10.88 -30.09
N ILE A 10 -19.12 10.40 -31.26
CA ILE A 10 -18.33 9.18 -31.40
C ILE A 10 -16.97 9.33 -30.71
N PHE A 11 -16.30 10.47 -30.93
CA PHE A 11 -15.01 10.76 -30.29
C PHE A 11 -15.12 10.79 -28.76
N ALA A 12 -16.15 11.44 -28.21
CA ALA A 12 -16.39 11.48 -26.78
C ALA A 12 -16.61 10.07 -26.19
N ILE A 13 -17.36 9.22 -26.90
CA ILE A 13 -17.58 7.82 -26.45
C ILE A 13 -16.25 7.05 -26.41
N ILE A 14 -15.43 7.16 -27.45
CA ILE A 14 -14.11 6.50 -27.50
C ILE A 14 -13.24 6.98 -26.35
N LEU A 15 -13.19 8.28 -26.09
CA LEU A 15 -12.40 8.84 -24.97
C LEU A 15 -12.88 8.28 -23.63
N CYS A 16 -14.18 8.25 -23.38
CA CYS A 16 -14.74 7.68 -22.14
C CYS A 16 -14.38 6.19 -22.00
N VAL A 17 -14.46 5.42 -23.07
CA VAL A 17 -14.09 3.99 -23.06
C VAL A 17 -12.59 3.84 -22.73
N CYS A 18 -11.72 4.64 -23.32
CA CYS A 18 -10.29 4.62 -23.05
C CYS A 18 -9.99 4.94 -21.58
N VAL A 19 -10.65 5.95 -21.00
CA VAL A 19 -10.49 6.32 -19.59
C VAL A 19 -10.94 5.18 -18.66
N ILE A 20 -12.11 4.57 -18.94
CA ILE A 20 -12.63 3.45 -18.14
C ILE A 20 -11.66 2.25 -18.21
N LEU A 21 -11.16 1.92 -19.39
CA LEU A 21 -10.20 0.83 -19.56
C LEU A 21 -8.90 1.12 -18.81
N SER A 22 -8.37 2.33 -18.88
CA SER A 22 -7.16 2.73 -18.16
C SER A 22 -7.33 2.61 -16.64
N LEU A 23 -8.44 3.11 -16.10
CA LEU A 23 -8.76 2.98 -14.67
C LEU A 23 -8.90 1.52 -14.23
N THR A 24 -9.54 0.70 -15.04
CA THR A 24 -9.71 -0.74 -14.75
C THR A 24 -8.36 -1.45 -14.72
N LEU A 25 -7.46 -1.12 -15.65
CA LEU A 25 -6.10 -1.68 -15.68
C LEU A 25 -5.30 -1.28 -14.45
N VAL A 26 -5.32 0.00 -14.06
CA VAL A 26 -4.62 0.49 -12.86
C VAL A 26 -5.11 -0.24 -11.61
N ILE A 27 -6.42 -0.25 -11.36
CA ILE A 27 -6.99 -0.96 -10.20
C ILE A 27 -6.67 -2.46 -10.25
N GLY A 28 -6.72 -3.06 -11.44
CA GLY A 28 -6.39 -4.47 -11.64
C GLY A 28 -4.94 -4.78 -11.26
N THR A 29 -4.00 -3.94 -11.69
CA THR A 29 -2.58 -4.13 -11.37
C THR A 29 -2.30 -3.93 -9.88
N ASP A 30 -2.84 -2.91 -9.26
CA ASP A 30 -2.59 -2.55 -7.86
C ASP A 30 -3.18 -3.55 -6.85
N THR A 31 -4.20 -4.29 -7.25
CA THR A 31 -4.85 -5.30 -6.40
C THR A 31 -4.64 -6.73 -6.87
N ALA A 32 -3.76 -6.96 -7.84
CA ALA A 32 -3.60 -8.25 -8.51
C ALA A 32 -4.95 -8.83 -8.97
N TRP A 33 -5.76 -8.00 -9.65
CA TRP A 33 -7.11 -8.32 -10.10
C TRP A 33 -8.05 -8.75 -8.97
N GLY A 34 -7.93 -8.05 -7.85
CA GLY A 34 -8.74 -8.27 -6.67
C GLY A 34 -8.38 -9.53 -5.86
N LYS A 35 -7.24 -10.16 -6.12
CA LYS A 35 -6.73 -11.29 -5.30
C LYS A 35 -6.06 -10.83 -4.03
N VAL A 36 -5.53 -9.62 -4.01
CA VAL A 36 -4.87 -8.99 -2.87
C VAL A 36 -5.73 -7.81 -2.41
N ARG A 37 -5.96 -7.74 -1.12
CA ARG A 37 -6.55 -6.59 -0.44
C ARG A 37 -5.42 -5.69 0.04
N VAL A 38 -5.47 -4.41 -0.33
CA VAL A 38 -4.48 -3.40 0.05
C VAL A 38 -5.19 -2.38 0.93
N GLU A 39 -4.69 -2.17 2.14
CA GLU A 39 -5.30 -1.29 3.13
C GLU A 39 -4.24 -0.34 3.68
N LYS A 40 -4.58 0.95 3.75
CA LYS A 40 -3.78 1.92 4.51
C LYS A 40 -3.98 1.66 6.00
N MET A 41 -2.88 1.68 6.73
CA MET A 41 -2.84 1.56 8.18
C MET A 41 -2.06 2.71 8.77
N VAL A 42 -2.47 3.11 9.96
CA VAL A 42 -1.72 4.04 10.80
C VAL A 42 -1.33 3.28 12.05
N LEU A 43 -0.04 3.15 12.26
CA LEU A 43 0.53 2.49 13.44
C LEU A 43 0.93 3.57 14.45
N SER A 44 0.63 3.37 15.71
CA SER A 44 1.04 4.27 16.78
C SER A 44 2.00 3.56 17.71
N SER A 45 3.09 4.23 18.09
CA SER A 45 3.97 3.77 19.15
C SER A 45 3.36 4.05 20.54
N ALA A 46 3.92 3.45 21.58
CA ALA A 46 3.55 3.76 22.96
C ALA A 46 3.77 5.24 23.33
N ASP A 47 4.69 5.90 22.64
CA ASP A 47 5.02 7.32 22.82
C ASP A 47 4.12 8.26 21.99
N GLY A 48 3.15 7.70 21.25
CA GLY A 48 2.20 8.45 20.42
C GLY A 48 2.69 8.81 19.03
N ASP A 49 3.87 8.36 18.63
CA ASP A 49 4.36 8.59 17.27
C ASP A 49 3.53 7.82 16.24
N VAL A 50 3.30 8.44 15.12
CA VAL A 50 2.50 7.88 14.02
C VAL A 50 3.42 7.42 12.89
N VAL A 51 3.20 6.19 12.43
CA VAL A 51 3.89 5.58 11.30
C VAL A 51 2.85 5.15 10.27
N ASN A 52 2.99 5.64 9.06
CA ASN A 52 2.13 5.22 7.96
C ASN A 52 2.58 3.87 7.40
N ALA A 53 1.62 3.01 7.14
CA ALA A 53 1.85 1.67 6.62
C ALA A 53 0.79 1.26 5.60
N MET A 54 1.12 0.28 4.79
CA MET A 54 0.19 -0.40 3.89
C MET A 54 0.23 -1.90 4.17
N LEU A 55 -0.94 -2.47 4.40
CA LEU A 55 -1.12 -3.91 4.55
C LEU A 55 -1.58 -4.51 3.23
N TYR A 56 -0.80 -5.45 2.73
CA TYR A 56 -1.13 -6.25 1.55
C TYR A 56 -1.51 -7.66 2.02
N ARG A 57 -2.77 -8.02 1.87
CA ARG A 57 -3.29 -9.30 2.34
C ARG A 57 -3.93 -10.09 1.19
N PRO A 58 -3.42 -11.30 0.89
CA PRO A 58 -4.12 -12.21 -0.01
C PRO A 58 -5.53 -12.50 0.52
N LYS A 59 -6.52 -12.57 -0.34
CA LYS A 59 -7.88 -12.96 0.08
C LYS A 59 -7.98 -14.37 0.64
N SER A 60 -7.01 -15.22 0.31
CA SER A 60 -6.89 -16.58 0.85
C SER A 60 -6.39 -16.61 2.30
N ALA A 61 -5.78 -15.52 2.80
CA ALA A 61 -5.31 -15.43 4.18
C ALA A 61 -6.47 -15.00 5.08
N THR A 62 -6.88 -15.91 5.94
CA THR A 62 -7.98 -15.73 6.92
C THR A 62 -7.55 -16.23 8.29
N ALA A 63 -8.37 -16.02 9.32
CA ALA A 63 -8.11 -16.57 10.65
C ALA A 63 -8.01 -18.09 10.64
N ASP A 64 -8.86 -18.76 9.83
CA ASP A 64 -8.88 -20.22 9.70
C ASP A 64 -7.79 -20.76 8.74
N ASN A 65 -7.20 -19.89 7.93
CA ASN A 65 -6.13 -20.22 6.99
C ASN A 65 -5.05 -19.15 7.06
N PRO A 66 -4.24 -19.13 8.14
CA PRO A 66 -3.20 -18.12 8.32
C PRO A 66 -2.11 -18.24 7.26
N ALA A 67 -1.59 -17.10 6.81
CA ALA A 67 -0.49 -17.04 5.86
C ALA A 67 0.78 -16.51 6.54
N PRO A 68 1.98 -16.90 6.06
CA PRO A 68 3.21 -16.32 6.55
C PRO A 68 3.24 -14.81 6.33
N ALA A 69 3.79 -14.07 7.30
CA ALA A 69 3.87 -12.62 7.25
C ALA A 69 5.29 -12.13 6.95
N VAL A 70 5.38 -11.04 6.22
CA VAL A 70 6.62 -10.33 5.88
C VAL A 70 6.48 -8.87 6.26
N VAL A 71 7.48 -8.34 6.93
CA VAL A 71 7.63 -6.91 7.19
C VAL A 71 8.60 -6.36 6.15
N LEU A 72 8.14 -5.36 5.40
CA LEU A 72 8.90 -4.72 4.34
C LEU A 72 9.08 -3.24 4.67
N TYR A 73 10.23 -2.70 4.37
CA TYR A 73 10.56 -1.30 4.54
C TYR A 73 11.49 -0.82 3.43
N HIS A 74 11.48 0.48 3.20
CA HIS A 74 12.30 1.12 2.16
C HIS A 74 13.72 1.43 2.65
N GLY A 75 14.62 1.78 1.74
CA GLY A 75 15.96 2.28 2.05
C GLY A 75 15.96 3.72 2.57
N GLY A 76 17.11 4.22 3.00
CA GLY A 76 17.24 5.62 3.39
C GLY A 76 16.86 6.58 2.26
N ASN A 77 16.19 7.70 2.58
CA ASN A 77 15.69 8.70 1.63
C ASN A 77 14.69 8.18 0.58
N ASP A 78 13.97 7.14 0.91
CA ASP A 78 12.96 6.52 0.08
C ASP A 78 11.58 6.54 0.76
N MET A 79 10.55 5.97 0.17
CA MET A 79 9.18 5.93 0.68
C MET A 79 8.54 4.57 0.44
N LEU A 80 7.50 4.27 1.21
CA LEU A 80 6.80 2.97 1.15
C LEU A 80 6.21 2.65 -0.23
N GLU A 81 5.90 3.66 -1.03
CA GLU A 81 5.36 3.49 -2.37
C GLU A 81 6.35 2.79 -3.31
N HIS A 82 7.64 3.06 -3.19
CA HIS A 82 8.67 2.45 -4.03
C HIS A 82 8.83 0.95 -3.75
N THR A 83 8.54 0.52 -2.54
CA THR A 83 8.55 -0.90 -2.17
C THR A 83 7.19 -1.59 -2.37
N GLY A 84 6.14 -0.83 -2.71
CA GLY A 84 4.79 -1.34 -2.89
C GLY A 84 4.67 -2.44 -3.94
N THR A 85 5.45 -2.37 -5.03
CA THR A 85 5.48 -3.41 -6.07
C THR A 85 6.00 -4.74 -5.51
N TYR A 86 7.03 -4.70 -4.67
CA TYR A 86 7.56 -5.91 -4.00
C TYR A 86 6.54 -6.47 -3.01
N ALA A 87 5.88 -5.59 -2.24
CA ALA A 87 4.83 -5.97 -1.29
C ALA A 87 3.67 -6.68 -2.00
N LEU A 88 3.21 -6.12 -3.13
CA LEU A 88 2.15 -6.71 -3.93
C LEU A 88 2.56 -8.08 -4.49
N GLU A 89 3.78 -8.20 -4.99
CA GLU A 89 4.27 -9.44 -5.58
C GLU A 89 4.45 -10.55 -4.54
N LEU A 90 4.88 -10.22 -3.33
CA LEU A 90 4.90 -11.15 -2.20
C LEU A 90 3.48 -11.57 -1.81
N ALA A 91 2.55 -10.62 -1.74
CA ALA A 91 1.15 -10.93 -1.42
C ALA A 91 0.49 -11.81 -2.49
N ARG A 92 0.83 -11.65 -3.77
CA ARG A 92 0.38 -12.54 -4.86
C ARG A 92 0.88 -13.98 -4.68
N ARG A 93 2.01 -14.17 -4.01
CA ARG A 93 2.59 -15.49 -3.66
C ARG A 93 2.06 -16.06 -2.36
N GLY A 94 1.13 -15.37 -1.71
CA GLY A 94 0.44 -15.87 -0.52
C GLY A 94 0.98 -15.35 0.81
N PHE A 95 1.88 -14.37 0.82
CA PHE A 95 2.35 -13.74 2.05
C PHE A 95 1.43 -12.58 2.46
N VAL A 96 1.21 -12.40 3.74
CA VAL A 96 0.70 -11.14 4.29
C VAL A 96 1.88 -10.20 4.43
N VAL A 97 1.81 -9.01 3.83
CA VAL A 97 2.92 -8.07 3.86
C VAL A 97 2.50 -6.77 4.49
N ILE A 98 3.23 -6.33 5.50
CA ILE A 98 3.15 -4.96 6.02
C ILE A 98 4.34 -4.18 5.48
N ASN A 99 4.04 -3.09 4.79
CA ASN A 99 5.00 -2.16 4.23
C ASN A 99 4.82 -0.81 4.92
N PHE A 100 5.85 -0.21 5.45
CA PHE A 100 5.73 1.00 6.26
C PHE A 100 6.87 1.99 6.00
N ASP A 101 6.59 3.27 6.28
CA ASP A 101 7.58 4.33 6.30
C ASP A 101 8.35 4.32 7.63
N TYR A 102 9.60 4.76 7.60
CA TYR A 102 10.30 5.04 8.84
C TYR A 102 9.68 6.23 9.57
N GLN A 103 9.80 6.22 10.88
CA GLN A 103 9.54 7.40 11.69
C GLN A 103 10.39 8.58 11.17
N GLY A 104 9.73 9.71 10.91
CA GLY A 104 10.39 10.89 10.35
C GLY A 104 10.60 10.84 8.83
N SER A 105 10.08 9.83 8.15
CA SER A 105 10.10 9.71 6.70
C SER A 105 8.72 10.03 6.15
N HIS A 106 8.67 10.82 5.08
CA HIS A 106 7.49 11.15 4.29
C HIS A 106 6.30 11.59 5.17
N ASP A 107 5.21 10.84 5.20
CA ASP A 107 3.97 11.14 5.93
C ASP A 107 3.95 10.61 7.37
N SER A 108 5.06 10.03 7.85
CA SER A 108 5.20 9.57 9.24
C SER A 108 5.68 10.71 10.14
N ASP A 109 5.29 10.68 11.43
CA ASP A 109 5.66 11.71 12.38
C ASP A 109 7.18 11.86 12.51
N TYR A 110 7.62 13.12 12.47
CA TYR A 110 9.01 13.50 12.60
C TYR A 110 9.34 13.84 14.06
N LYS A 111 9.93 12.90 14.78
CA LYS A 111 10.74 13.28 15.92
C LYS A 111 12.08 13.74 15.37
N THR A 112 12.45 15.00 15.64
CA THR A 112 13.70 15.62 15.21
C THR A 112 14.89 14.68 15.50
N ALA A 113 15.23 13.84 14.54
CA ALA A 113 16.49 13.12 14.58
C ALA A 113 17.59 14.18 14.43
N THR A 114 18.25 14.51 15.49
CA THR A 114 19.31 15.49 15.51
C THR A 114 20.58 15.02 14.78
N SER A 115 20.57 13.77 14.30
CA SER A 115 21.61 13.22 13.44
C SER A 115 21.09 12.08 12.57
N VAL A 116 21.63 11.97 11.36
CA VAL A 116 21.37 10.88 10.40
C VAL A 116 21.73 9.47 10.95
N GLY A 117 22.39 9.40 12.11
CA GLY A 117 22.74 8.17 12.82
C GLY A 117 21.69 7.68 13.81
N GLU A 118 20.70 8.50 14.12
CA GLU A 118 19.62 8.19 15.06
C GLU A 118 18.25 7.97 14.38
N ALA A 119 18.24 7.69 13.08
CA ALA A 119 17.06 7.13 12.45
C ALA A 119 16.77 5.79 13.14
N THR A 120 16.11 5.87 14.28
CA THR A 120 15.58 4.72 15.02
C THR A 120 14.66 4.04 14.04
N PHE A 121 15.05 2.88 13.60
CA PHE A 121 14.27 2.09 12.68
C PHE A 121 12.83 2.02 13.22
N GLY A 122 11.86 2.50 12.45
CA GLY A 122 10.45 2.34 12.79
C GLY A 122 10.04 0.89 13.03
N GLY A 123 11.00 -0.04 12.88
CA GLY A 123 10.89 -1.45 13.24
C GLY A 123 10.50 -1.68 14.69
N ASP A 124 10.99 -0.86 15.62
CA ASP A 124 10.62 -0.99 17.03
C ASP A 124 9.18 -0.60 17.26
N THR A 125 8.71 0.45 16.59
CA THR A 125 7.32 0.89 16.64
C THR A 125 6.39 -0.17 16.05
N VAL A 126 6.73 -0.71 14.88
CA VAL A 126 5.95 -1.78 14.24
C VAL A 126 5.95 -3.04 15.09
N TYR A 127 7.10 -3.45 15.61
CA TYR A 127 7.22 -4.61 16.49
C TYR A 127 6.36 -4.47 17.75
N ASN A 128 6.44 -3.33 18.43
CA ASN A 128 5.67 -3.08 19.64
C ASN A 128 4.17 -3.00 19.36
N THR A 129 3.77 -2.41 18.23
CA THR A 129 2.38 -2.38 17.79
C THR A 129 1.88 -3.79 17.49
N LEU A 130 2.60 -4.59 16.71
CA LEU A 130 2.21 -5.95 16.39
C LEU A 130 2.13 -6.85 17.64
N LYS A 131 3.00 -6.63 18.64
CA LYS A 131 2.98 -7.34 19.91
C LYS A 131 1.76 -6.99 20.76
N SER A 132 1.20 -5.80 20.63
CA SER A 132 0.00 -5.38 21.38
C SER A 132 -1.30 -6.00 20.85
N TYR A 133 -1.28 -6.63 19.68
CA TYR A 133 -2.42 -7.32 19.06
C TYR A 133 -2.45 -8.84 19.32
N ASN A 134 -1.46 -9.40 20.01
CA ASN A 134 -1.42 -10.78 20.48
C ASN A 134 -1.74 -10.86 21.98
#